data_b36102c02a08b52d61785744411e06a5
#
_entry.id   b36102c02a08b52d61785744411e06a5
#
_cell.length_a   1.000
_cell.length_b   1.000
_cell.length_c   1.000
_cell.angle_alpha   90.00
_cell.angle_beta   90.00
_cell.angle_gamma   90.00
#
_symmetry.space_group_name_H-M   'P 1'
#
loop_
_entity.id
_entity.type
_entity.pdbx_description
1 polymer ?
#
loop_
_entity_poly.entity_id
_entity_poly.type
_entity_poly.pdbx_seq_one_letter_code
_entity_poly.pdbx_strand_id
1 'polypeptide(L)'
;MKKYIEYYYSLHINQISFDSSRYYILANNEKYIFKKLNLVFVGDNYNRIKSTLGKYNCFFDIVNNKYGNLITTISDEQYVLLRLTNIPNETISLYDIKNDIYIDGNLVSNFREEWITKWEQKIDYFEELLANKKEFYNELYPAFQYYIGIGEESIAYLKSINDKDADIPVIQHHRLKVSSNLYYYYDPTNIIIDHCSRDIAEYIKSVVINSDDIEEFIMILDEYLNSRVFSNYDIKMMYARILFPTFFFDYVEEIEMSSKKRSKGKELVHTFENIALCYENGIRYLNKLFKEKYSIPIITA
;
A
#
# COMPACT_ATOMS: atom_id res chain seq x y z
N MET A 1 -21.50 9.28 -17.41
CA MET A 1 -21.00 7.94 -17.00
C MET A 1 -22.12 6.88 -16.99
N LYS A 2 -23.33 7.13 -16.41
CA LYS A 2 -24.42 6.13 -16.33
C LYS A 2 -24.66 5.38 -17.65
N LYS A 3 -24.85 6.08 -18.77
CA LYS A 3 -25.09 5.47 -20.10
C LYS A 3 -23.97 4.54 -20.56
N TYR A 4 -22.71 4.87 -20.25
CA TYR A 4 -21.56 4.00 -20.58
C TYR A 4 -21.60 2.71 -19.78
N ILE A 5 -21.86 2.80 -18.47
CA ILE A 5 -21.92 1.63 -17.59
C ILE A 5 -23.06 0.70 -18.03
N GLU A 6 -24.27 1.25 -18.27
CA GLU A 6 -25.42 0.49 -18.76
C GLU A 6 -25.11 -0.20 -20.11
N TYR A 7 -24.41 0.49 -21.01
CA TYR A 7 -24.03 -0.05 -22.31
C TYR A 7 -22.99 -1.17 -22.21
N TYR A 8 -21.93 -0.97 -21.43
CA TYR A 8 -20.84 -1.94 -21.36
C TYR A 8 -21.15 -3.16 -20.51
N TYR A 9 -21.99 -3.02 -19.49
CA TYR A 9 -22.25 -4.10 -18.54
C TYR A 9 -23.68 -4.64 -18.60
N SER A 10 -24.50 -4.12 -19.51
CA SER A 10 -25.92 -4.51 -19.67
C SER A 10 -26.72 -4.43 -18.37
N LEU A 11 -26.40 -3.44 -17.53
CA LEU A 11 -27.05 -3.19 -16.26
C LEU A 11 -28.17 -2.16 -16.42
N HIS A 12 -29.26 -2.36 -15.68
CA HIS A 12 -30.27 -1.31 -15.48
C HIS A 12 -29.99 -0.61 -14.15
N ILE A 13 -29.49 0.63 -14.21
CA ILE A 13 -29.06 1.38 -13.02
C ILE A 13 -30.24 2.08 -12.38
N ASN A 14 -30.62 1.63 -11.17
CA ASN A 14 -31.65 2.24 -10.36
C ASN A 14 -31.15 3.53 -9.70
N GLN A 15 -29.95 3.47 -9.10
CA GLN A 15 -29.33 4.60 -8.41
C GLN A 15 -27.83 4.66 -8.72
N ILE A 16 -27.29 5.86 -8.87
CA ILE A 16 -25.86 6.12 -9.03
C ILE A 16 -25.48 7.37 -8.24
N SER A 17 -24.40 7.28 -7.48
CA SER A 17 -23.78 8.41 -6.80
C SER A 17 -22.28 8.44 -7.13
N PHE A 18 -21.64 9.60 -7.00
CA PHE A 18 -20.21 9.78 -7.24
C PHE A 18 -19.54 10.36 -6.02
N ASP A 19 -18.51 9.70 -5.57
CA ASP A 19 -17.68 10.14 -4.44
C ASP A 19 -16.23 9.68 -4.65
N SER A 20 -15.27 10.56 -4.35
CA SER A 20 -13.84 10.25 -4.32
C SER A 20 -13.34 9.49 -5.56
N SER A 21 -13.71 9.94 -6.76
CA SER A 21 -13.40 9.32 -8.07
C SER A 21 -14.01 7.93 -8.33
N ARG A 22 -15.03 7.54 -7.56
CA ARG A 22 -15.75 6.27 -7.70
C ARG A 22 -17.24 6.51 -7.91
N TYR A 23 -17.86 5.66 -8.72
CA TYR A 23 -19.32 5.63 -8.89
C TYR A 23 -19.87 4.46 -8.09
N TYR A 24 -20.71 4.74 -7.11
CA TYR A 24 -21.47 3.75 -6.35
C TYR A 24 -22.80 3.53 -7.05
N ILE A 25 -23.12 2.28 -7.35
CA ILE A 25 -24.24 1.91 -8.23
C ILE A 25 -25.12 0.90 -7.53
N LEU A 26 -26.43 1.11 -7.57
CA LEU A 26 -27.43 0.11 -7.26
C LEU A 26 -28.12 -0.30 -8.56
N ALA A 27 -28.00 -1.57 -8.95
CA ALA A 27 -28.62 -2.15 -10.13
C ALA A 27 -29.06 -3.57 -9.82
N ASN A 28 -30.28 -3.95 -10.24
CA ASN A 28 -30.83 -5.30 -10.03
C ASN A 28 -30.75 -5.81 -8.58
N ASN A 29 -30.93 -4.93 -7.59
CA ASN A 29 -30.78 -5.19 -6.16
C ASN A 29 -29.36 -5.55 -5.70
N GLU A 30 -28.36 -5.40 -6.55
CA GLU A 30 -26.95 -5.59 -6.20
C GLU A 30 -26.22 -4.24 -6.17
N LYS A 31 -25.16 -4.18 -5.37
CA LYS A 31 -24.30 -2.99 -5.22
C LYS A 31 -23.02 -3.17 -6.02
N TYR A 32 -22.62 -2.10 -6.70
CA TYR A 32 -21.41 -2.08 -7.52
C TYR A 32 -20.61 -0.80 -7.26
N ILE A 33 -19.30 -0.88 -7.50
CA ILE A 33 -18.41 0.27 -7.65
C ILE A 33 -17.83 0.27 -9.05
N PHE A 34 -18.01 1.38 -9.78
CA PHE A 34 -17.31 1.62 -11.03
C PHE A 34 -16.23 2.66 -10.80
N LYS A 35 -14.98 2.29 -11.04
CA LYS A 35 -13.85 3.14 -10.72
C LYS A 35 -12.79 3.13 -11.82
N LYS A 36 -12.07 4.25 -11.93
CA LYS A 36 -10.88 4.37 -12.77
C LYS A 36 -9.73 3.56 -12.18
N LEU A 37 -8.96 2.90 -13.02
CA LEU A 37 -7.70 2.27 -12.66
C LEU A 37 -6.58 3.31 -12.71
N ASN A 38 -5.90 3.50 -11.59
CA ASN A 38 -4.75 4.41 -11.48
C ASN A 38 -3.40 3.69 -11.56
N LEU A 39 -3.42 2.35 -11.53
CA LEU A 39 -2.25 1.48 -11.53
C LEU A 39 -2.33 0.50 -12.69
N VAL A 40 -1.19 -0.02 -13.12
CA VAL A 40 -1.15 -1.13 -14.09
C VAL A 40 -1.74 -2.36 -13.40
N PHE A 41 -3.00 -2.61 -13.70
CA PHE A 41 -3.68 -3.83 -13.24
C PHE A 41 -3.31 -4.98 -14.18
N VAL A 42 -2.66 -6.00 -13.63
CA VAL A 42 -2.25 -7.19 -14.41
C VAL A 42 -3.35 -8.24 -14.30
N GLY A 43 -4.14 -8.38 -15.35
CA GLY A 43 -5.27 -9.32 -15.41
C GLY A 43 -4.89 -10.80 -15.17
N ASP A 44 -3.67 -11.18 -15.51
CA ASP A 44 -3.16 -12.55 -15.28
C ASP A 44 -3.07 -12.90 -13.79
N ASN A 45 -2.68 -11.94 -12.96
CA ASN A 45 -2.67 -12.15 -11.50
C ASN A 45 -4.08 -12.20 -10.92
N TYR A 46 -5.06 -11.52 -11.54
CA TYR A 46 -6.43 -11.51 -11.02
C TYR A 46 -7.05 -12.91 -10.95
N ASN A 47 -6.85 -13.76 -11.94
CA ASN A 47 -7.39 -15.12 -11.93
C ASN A 47 -6.79 -15.96 -10.79
N ARG A 48 -5.51 -15.79 -10.48
CA ARG A 48 -4.84 -16.44 -9.35
C ARG A 48 -5.36 -15.91 -8.02
N ILE A 49 -5.46 -14.58 -7.88
CA ILE A 49 -6.04 -13.92 -6.72
C ILE A 49 -7.48 -14.38 -6.50
N LYS A 50 -8.30 -14.41 -7.56
CA LYS A 50 -9.69 -14.86 -7.52
C LYS A 50 -9.83 -16.30 -7.07
N SER A 51 -9.00 -17.22 -7.59
CA SER A 51 -9.03 -18.64 -7.20
C SER A 51 -8.66 -18.84 -5.73
N THR A 52 -7.68 -18.07 -5.25
CA THR A 52 -7.24 -18.13 -3.86
C THR A 52 -8.28 -17.51 -2.93
N LEU A 53 -8.74 -16.30 -3.20
CA LEU A 53 -9.69 -15.56 -2.35
C LEU A 53 -11.12 -16.10 -2.44
N GLY A 54 -11.48 -16.77 -3.53
CA GLY A 54 -12.79 -17.41 -3.69
C GLY A 54 -13.13 -18.40 -2.56
N LYS A 55 -12.10 -18.95 -1.91
CA LYS A 55 -12.24 -19.81 -0.72
C LYS A 55 -12.72 -19.06 0.53
N TYR A 56 -12.57 -17.74 0.57
CA TYR A 56 -12.82 -16.90 1.75
C TYR A 56 -14.13 -16.09 1.65
N ASN A 57 -14.83 -16.11 0.52
CA ASN A 57 -16.13 -15.43 0.27
C ASN A 57 -16.21 -13.93 0.63
N CYS A 58 -15.09 -13.24 0.76
CA CYS A 58 -15.04 -11.87 1.26
C CYS A 58 -14.24 -10.90 0.41
N PHE A 59 -14.18 -11.07 -0.89
CA PHE A 59 -13.58 -10.09 -1.78
C PHE A 59 -14.56 -9.65 -2.88
N PHE A 60 -14.30 -8.49 -3.47
CA PHE A 60 -15.16 -7.98 -4.54
C PHE A 60 -14.79 -8.63 -5.88
N ASP A 61 -15.80 -9.04 -6.62
CA ASP A 61 -15.60 -9.64 -7.93
C ASP A 61 -15.55 -8.57 -9.01
N ILE A 62 -14.59 -8.67 -9.94
CA ILE A 62 -14.58 -7.82 -11.13
C ILE A 62 -15.57 -8.39 -12.14
N VAL A 63 -16.52 -7.57 -12.52
CA VAL A 63 -17.54 -7.94 -13.51
C VAL A 63 -16.99 -7.73 -14.92
N ASN A 64 -17.02 -8.76 -15.75
CA ASN A 64 -16.64 -8.64 -17.15
C ASN A 64 -17.64 -7.75 -17.88
N ASN A 65 -17.12 -6.91 -18.77
CA ASN A 65 -17.97 -6.16 -19.68
C ASN A 65 -18.60 -7.09 -20.75
N LYS A 66 -19.51 -6.59 -21.55
CA LYS A 66 -20.20 -7.37 -22.59
C LYS A 66 -19.30 -7.98 -23.68
N TYR A 67 -18.04 -7.58 -23.73
CA TYR A 67 -17.02 -8.15 -24.61
C TYR A 67 -16.15 -9.20 -23.92
N GLY A 68 -16.44 -9.53 -22.67
CA GLY A 68 -15.69 -10.52 -21.87
C GLY A 68 -14.43 -9.96 -21.21
N ASN A 69 -14.16 -8.65 -21.28
CA ASN A 69 -12.96 -8.04 -20.72
C ASN A 69 -13.20 -7.56 -19.30
N LEU A 70 -12.18 -7.73 -18.42
CA LEU A 70 -12.17 -7.20 -17.05
C LEU A 70 -12.10 -5.66 -17.02
N ILE A 71 -11.39 -5.08 -18.00
CA ILE A 71 -11.14 -3.64 -18.09
C ILE A 71 -12.02 -3.06 -19.19
N THR A 72 -12.60 -1.91 -18.93
CA THR A 72 -13.36 -1.12 -19.91
C THR A 72 -12.64 0.20 -20.16
N THR A 73 -12.30 0.47 -21.42
CA THR A 73 -11.68 1.74 -21.80
C THR A 73 -12.76 2.73 -22.27
N ILE A 74 -12.78 3.92 -21.67
CA ILE A 74 -13.68 5.02 -22.01
C ILE A 74 -12.84 6.28 -22.15
N SER A 75 -12.79 6.88 -23.33
CA SER A 75 -12.01 8.10 -23.60
C SER A 75 -10.54 7.99 -23.14
N ASP A 76 -9.88 6.89 -23.52
CA ASP A 76 -8.49 6.56 -23.20
C ASP A 76 -8.20 6.29 -21.70
N GLU A 77 -9.21 6.30 -20.88
CA GLU A 77 -9.11 5.95 -19.46
C GLU A 77 -9.64 4.53 -19.21
N GLN A 78 -8.95 3.82 -18.32
CA GLN A 78 -9.28 2.44 -17.95
C GLN A 78 -10.15 2.39 -16.69
N TYR A 79 -11.19 1.58 -16.74
CA TYR A 79 -12.17 1.41 -15.67
C TYR A 79 -12.44 -0.08 -15.39
N VAL A 80 -12.84 -0.36 -14.16
CA VAL A 80 -13.39 -1.67 -13.76
C VAL A 80 -14.73 -1.50 -13.05
N LEU A 81 -15.56 -2.52 -13.15
CA LEU A 81 -16.80 -2.63 -12.38
C LEU A 81 -16.63 -3.74 -11.33
N LEU A 82 -16.72 -3.37 -10.06
CA LEU A 82 -16.65 -4.29 -8.93
C LEU A 82 -18.07 -4.58 -8.44
N ARG A 83 -18.40 -5.86 -8.26
CA ARG A 83 -19.61 -6.28 -7.55
C ARG A 83 -19.29 -6.39 -6.07
N LEU A 84 -20.01 -5.64 -5.23
CA LEU A 84 -19.80 -5.64 -3.79
C LEU A 84 -20.47 -6.84 -3.14
N THR A 85 -19.76 -7.48 -2.24
CA THR A 85 -20.34 -8.41 -1.26
C THR A 85 -20.92 -7.62 -0.07
N ASN A 86 -21.72 -8.25 0.78
CA ASN A 86 -22.31 -7.63 1.97
C ASN A 86 -21.26 -7.48 3.09
N ILE A 87 -20.27 -6.62 2.85
CA ILE A 87 -19.21 -6.27 3.80
C ILE A 87 -19.49 -4.85 4.31
N PRO A 88 -19.41 -4.62 5.63
CA PRO A 88 -19.52 -3.26 6.16
C PRO A 88 -18.34 -2.41 5.69
N ASN A 89 -18.57 -1.11 5.53
CA ASN A 89 -17.50 -0.16 5.18
C ASN A 89 -16.86 0.39 6.45
N GLU A 90 -16.18 -0.48 7.19
CA GLU A 90 -15.50 -0.17 8.44
C GLU A 90 -13.99 -0.01 8.23
N THR A 91 -13.35 0.78 9.07
CA THR A 91 -11.89 0.93 9.08
C THR A 91 -11.26 -0.39 9.55
N ILE A 92 -10.19 -0.81 8.89
CA ILE A 92 -9.47 -2.02 9.26
C ILE A 92 -8.67 -1.80 10.55
N SER A 93 -8.56 -2.86 11.34
CA SER A 93 -7.66 -2.99 12.48
C SER A 93 -6.42 -3.82 12.10
N LEU A 94 -5.42 -3.82 12.97
CA LEU A 94 -4.25 -4.68 12.81
C LEU A 94 -4.65 -6.17 12.74
N TYR A 95 -5.69 -6.58 13.46
CA TYR A 95 -6.17 -7.97 13.52
C TYR A 95 -6.92 -8.43 12.25
N ASP A 96 -7.38 -7.49 11.42
CA ASP A 96 -7.99 -7.80 10.12
C ASP A 96 -6.96 -8.17 9.06
N ILE A 97 -5.68 -7.81 9.27
CA ILE A 97 -4.61 -8.07 8.32
C ILE A 97 -4.26 -9.57 8.34
N LYS A 98 -4.48 -10.21 7.20
CA LYS A 98 -4.14 -11.61 6.96
C LYS A 98 -2.82 -11.69 6.20
N ASN A 99 -1.83 -12.33 6.82
CA ASN A 99 -0.50 -12.51 6.25
C ASN A 99 -0.19 -13.96 5.85
N ASP A 100 -1.23 -14.81 5.87
CA ASP A 100 -1.18 -16.26 5.68
C ASP A 100 -2.05 -16.75 4.51
N ILE A 101 -2.49 -15.83 3.64
CA ILE A 101 -3.23 -16.21 2.43
C ILE A 101 -2.23 -16.48 1.31
N TYR A 102 -1.78 -17.73 1.27
CA TYR A 102 -0.80 -18.20 0.29
C TYR A 102 -1.42 -18.34 -1.10
N ILE A 103 -0.64 -18.00 -2.12
CA ILE A 103 -1.02 -18.19 -3.52
C ILE A 103 -0.76 -19.63 -3.93
N ASP A 104 -1.78 -20.29 -4.51
CA ASP A 104 -1.63 -21.63 -5.07
C ASP A 104 -0.65 -21.61 -6.26
N GLY A 105 0.35 -22.48 -6.23
CA GLY A 105 1.31 -22.72 -7.31
C GLY A 105 2.77 -22.54 -6.89
N ASN A 106 3.69 -23.12 -7.67
CA ASN A 106 5.13 -23.02 -7.44
C ASN A 106 5.66 -21.67 -7.95
N LEU A 107 5.31 -20.58 -7.27
CA LEU A 107 5.94 -19.27 -7.50
C LEU A 107 7.22 -19.23 -6.66
N VAL A 108 8.35 -19.24 -7.33
CA VAL A 108 9.63 -18.90 -6.71
C VAL A 108 9.73 -17.38 -6.79
N SER A 109 9.75 -16.72 -5.65
CA SER A 109 9.88 -15.27 -5.55
C SER A 109 11.13 -14.93 -4.74
N ASN A 110 11.76 -13.83 -5.07
CA ASN A 110 12.83 -13.24 -4.28
C ASN A 110 12.44 -11.80 -3.97
N PHE A 111 11.50 -11.65 -3.04
CA PHE A 111 10.94 -10.32 -2.70
C PHE A 111 11.99 -9.37 -2.15
N ARG A 112 12.99 -9.89 -1.44
CA ARG A 112 14.10 -9.07 -0.96
C ARG A 112 14.82 -8.37 -2.11
N GLU A 113 15.26 -9.13 -3.13
CA GLU A 113 15.94 -8.55 -4.30
C GLU A 113 15.03 -7.65 -5.12
N GLU A 114 13.75 -8.02 -5.22
CA GLU A 114 12.76 -7.16 -5.89
C GLU A 114 12.56 -5.83 -5.17
N TRP A 115 12.51 -5.84 -3.83
CA TRP A 115 12.40 -4.60 -3.06
C TRP A 115 13.66 -3.76 -3.18
N ILE A 116 14.85 -4.37 -3.06
CA ILE A 116 16.13 -3.67 -3.26
C ILE A 116 16.12 -2.96 -4.60
N THR A 117 15.87 -3.68 -5.69
CA THR A 117 15.87 -3.12 -7.05
C THR A 117 14.87 -1.99 -7.21
N LYS A 118 13.63 -2.17 -6.73
CA LYS A 118 12.58 -1.15 -6.84
C LYS A 118 12.89 0.08 -5.99
N TRP A 119 13.50 -0.10 -4.82
CA TRP A 119 13.83 1.00 -3.94
C TRP A 119 15.04 1.79 -4.44
N GLU A 120 16.08 1.14 -4.97
CA GLU A 120 17.20 1.81 -5.63
C GLU A 120 16.70 2.66 -6.81
N GLN A 121 15.89 2.10 -7.70
CA GLN A 121 15.28 2.86 -8.81
C GLN A 121 14.44 4.04 -8.32
N LYS A 122 13.78 3.90 -7.17
CA LYS A 122 12.99 4.98 -6.57
C LYS A 122 13.90 6.10 -6.05
N ILE A 123 15.00 5.77 -5.37
CA ILE A 123 15.99 6.75 -4.90
C ILE A 123 16.61 7.48 -6.08
N ASP A 124 17.12 6.76 -7.09
CA ASP A 124 17.72 7.33 -8.29
C ASP A 124 16.76 8.34 -8.97
N TYR A 125 15.48 7.96 -9.10
CA TYR A 125 14.45 8.83 -9.67
C TYR A 125 14.27 10.14 -8.88
N PHE A 126 14.24 10.07 -7.54
CA PHE A 126 14.05 11.26 -6.70
C PHE A 126 15.30 12.15 -6.64
N GLU A 127 16.49 11.58 -6.69
CA GLU A 127 17.74 12.33 -6.83
C GLU A 127 17.79 13.08 -8.17
N GLU A 128 17.44 12.41 -9.28
CA GLU A 128 17.35 13.04 -10.59
C GLU A 128 16.25 14.13 -10.62
N LEU A 129 15.09 13.87 -10.04
CA LEU A 129 14.00 14.84 -9.94
C LEU A 129 14.45 16.09 -9.19
N LEU A 130 15.15 15.91 -8.06
CA LEU A 130 15.66 17.00 -7.25
C LEU A 130 16.74 17.80 -8.00
N ALA A 131 17.64 17.13 -8.71
CA ALA A 131 18.66 17.77 -9.53
C ALA A 131 18.06 18.63 -10.65
N ASN A 132 17.03 18.09 -11.33
CA ASN A 132 16.40 18.75 -12.47
C ASN A 132 15.42 19.88 -12.08
N LYS A 133 14.84 19.81 -10.88
CA LYS A 133 13.79 20.73 -10.39
C LYS A 133 14.15 21.41 -9.08
N LYS A 134 15.42 21.65 -8.82
CA LYS A 134 15.94 22.22 -7.57
C LYS A 134 15.22 23.49 -7.12
N GLU A 135 14.99 24.42 -8.04
CA GLU A 135 14.27 25.67 -7.72
C GLU A 135 12.82 25.42 -7.32
N PHE A 136 12.18 24.44 -7.96
CA PHE A 136 10.80 24.05 -7.66
C PHE A 136 10.69 23.43 -6.27
N TYR A 137 11.65 22.61 -5.84
CA TYR A 137 11.67 21.91 -4.56
C TYR A 137 12.57 22.57 -3.50
N ASN A 138 13.00 23.82 -3.71
CA ASN A 138 13.97 24.49 -2.82
C ASN A 138 13.53 24.46 -1.34
N GLU A 139 12.24 24.72 -1.05
CA GLU A 139 11.72 24.71 0.32
C GLU A 139 11.66 23.29 0.90
N LEU A 140 11.45 22.26 0.08
CA LEU A 140 11.40 20.84 0.48
C LEU A 140 12.77 20.15 0.44
N TYR A 141 13.82 20.85 0.03
CA TYR A 141 15.14 20.27 -0.13
C TYR A 141 15.65 19.55 1.13
N PRO A 142 15.53 20.09 2.36
CA PRO A 142 15.92 19.36 3.58
C PRO A 142 15.13 18.07 3.78
N ALA A 143 13.82 18.06 3.50
CA ALA A 143 12.98 16.87 3.58
C ALA A 143 13.43 15.81 2.56
N PHE A 144 13.75 16.21 1.33
CA PHE A 144 14.30 15.28 0.33
C PHE A 144 15.59 14.63 0.81
N GLN A 145 16.55 15.42 1.32
CA GLN A 145 17.81 14.87 1.82
C GLN A 145 17.59 13.88 2.98
N TYR A 146 16.72 14.24 3.92
CA TYR A 146 16.37 13.39 5.05
C TYR A 146 15.75 12.06 4.61
N TYR A 147 14.69 12.10 3.78
CA TYR A 147 13.97 10.90 3.39
C TYR A 147 14.72 10.04 2.36
N ILE A 148 15.54 10.63 1.49
CA ILE A 148 16.46 9.87 0.63
C ILE A 148 17.48 9.13 1.50
N GLY A 149 18.11 9.80 2.48
CA GLY A 149 19.07 9.16 3.39
C GLY A 149 18.46 7.97 4.16
N ILE A 150 17.25 8.12 4.72
CA ILE A 150 16.54 6.99 5.35
C ILE A 150 16.23 5.88 4.34
N GLY A 151 15.88 6.24 3.10
CA GLY A 151 15.66 5.27 2.04
C GLY A 151 16.91 4.45 1.73
N GLU A 152 18.07 5.09 1.61
CA GLU A 152 19.37 4.44 1.41
C GLU A 152 19.75 3.52 2.59
N GLU A 153 19.54 3.99 3.82
CA GLU A 153 19.75 3.17 5.04
C GLU A 153 18.84 1.94 5.04
N SER A 154 17.58 2.09 4.63
CA SER A 154 16.64 0.96 4.51
C SER A 154 17.11 -0.07 3.49
N ILE A 155 17.65 0.38 2.37
CA ILE A 155 18.22 -0.48 1.31
C ILE A 155 19.47 -1.18 1.85
N ALA A 156 20.37 -0.46 2.51
CA ALA A 156 21.58 -1.03 3.11
C ALA A 156 21.25 -2.09 4.15
N TYR A 157 20.24 -1.82 5.01
CA TYR A 157 19.73 -2.80 5.97
C TYR A 157 19.19 -4.04 5.27
N LEU A 158 18.34 -3.87 4.26
CA LEU A 158 17.76 -4.99 3.51
C LEU A 158 18.84 -5.84 2.83
N LYS A 159 19.88 -5.22 2.28
CA LYS A 159 21.06 -5.92 1.73
C LYS A 159 21.86 -6.70 2.78
N SER A 160 21.86 -6.25 4.02
CA SER A 160 22.59 -6.90 5.12
C SER A 160 21.91 -8.16 5.64
N ILE A 161 20.66 -8.44 5.25
CA ILE A 161 19.93 -9.64 5.66
C ILE A 161 20.52 -10.85 4.95
N ASN A 162 21.16 -11.75 5.70
CA ASN A 162 21.82 -12.94 5.17
C ASN A 162 21.00 -14.22 5.33
N ASP A 163 19.80 -14.12 5.91
CA ASP A 163 18.91 -15.26 6.10
C ASP A 163 18.45 -15.80 4.73
N LYS A 164 18.35 -17.11 4.63
CA LYS A 164 18.00 -17.82 3.39
C LYS A 164 16.61 -18.47 3.45
N ASP A 165 15.71 -17.87 4.23
CA ASP A 165 14.34 -18.36 4.24
C ASP A 165 13.70 -18.16 2.86
N ALA A 166 12.90 -19.14 2.46
CA ALA A 166 12.19 -19.04 1.18
C ALA A 166 11.09 -18.00 1.28
N ASP A 167 11.07 -17.06 0.34
CA ASP A 167 9.97 -16.14 0.18
C ASP A 167 8.72 -16.89 -0.27
N ILE A 168 7.74 -17.02 0.61
CA ILE A 168 6.46 -17.62 0.28
C ILE A 168 5.51 -16.52 -0.17
N PRO A 169 5.04 -16.56 -1.44
CA PRO A 169 4.14 -15.54 -1.96
C PRO A 169 2.78 -15.55 -1.26
N VAL A 170 2.36 -14.41 -0.78
CA VAL A 170 1.06 -14.22 -0.14
C VAL A 170 0.32 -13.04 -0.75
N ILE A 171 -1.00 -12.99 -0.52
CA ILE A 171 -1.83 -11.86 -0.89
C ILE A 171 -1.53 -10.70 0.03
N GLN A 172 -1.21 -9.57 -0.56
CA GLN A 172 -0.90 -8.31 0.10
C GLN A 172 -1.54 -7.15 -0.67
N HIS A 173 -1.32 -5.91 -0.22
CA HIS A 173 -1.89 -4.70 -0.82
C HIS A 173 -0.81 -3.71 -1.24
N HIS A 174 -1.16 -2.81 -2.17
CA HIS A 174 -0.22 -1.77 -2.61
C HIS A 174 0.20 -0.84 -1.47
N ARG A 175 -0.77 -0.28 -0.74
CA ARG A 175 -0.56 0.70 0.35
C ARG A 175 -1.65 0.53 1.41
N LEU A 176 -1.46 -0.40 2.32
CA LEU A 176 -2.36 -0.54 3.45
C LEU A 176 -2.04 0.51 4.50
N LYS A 177 -3.06 1.25 4.97
CA LYS A 177 -2.92 2.32 5.95
C LYS A 177 -3.93 2.13 7.07
N VAL A 178 -3.66 2.71 8.23
CA VAL A 178 -4.62 2.74 9.36
C VAL A 178 -5.97 3.35 8.98
N SER A 179 -6.00 4.27 8.02
CA SER A 179 -7.23 4.86 7.48
C SER A 179 -7.90 4.03 6.39
N SER A 180 -7.31 2.89 5.98
CA SER A 180 -7.92 2.00 5.01
C SER A 180 -9.17 1.36 5.60
N ASN A 181 -10.17 1.11 4.75
CA ASN A 181 -11.40 0.43 5.15
C ASN A 181 -11.50 -0.94 4.47
N LEU A 182 -12.47 -1.74 4.86
CA LEU A 182 -12.70 -3.07 4.30
C LEU A 182 -13.00 -3.02 2.79
N TYR A 183 -13.54 -1.92 2.26
CA TYR A 183 -13.71 -1.75 0.81
C TYR A 183 -12.38 -1.61 0.07
N TYR A 184 -11.37 -0.96 0.67
CA TYR A 184 -10.02 -0.93 0.13
C TYR A 184 -9.37 -2.31 0.22
N TYR A 185 -9.54 -2.98 1.36
CA TYR A 185 -8.91 -4.28 1.66
C TYR A 185 -9.42 -5.39 0.74
N TYR A 186 -10.71 -5.43 0.45
CA TYR A 186 -11.30 -6.45 -0.43
C TYR A 186 -11.38 -6.06 -1.91
N ASP A 187 -10.89 -4.90 -2.29
CA ASP A 187 -10.83 -4.46 -3.68
C ASP A 187 -9.68 -5.16 -4.43
N PRO A 188 -9.95 -6.06 -5.37
CA PRO A 188 -8.93 -6.85 -6.05
C PRO A 188 -7.94 -6.02 -6.86
N THR A 189 -8.26 -4.77 -7.18
CA THR A 189 -7.35 -3.86 -7.89
C THR A 189 -6.29 -3.24 -6.99
N ASN A 190 -6.44 -3.36 -5.67
CA ASN A 190 -5.43 -2.95 -4.68
C ASN A 190 -4.55 -4.12 -4.24
N ILE A 191 -4.93 -5.34 -4.60
CA ILE A 191 -4.25 -6.57 -4.19
C ILE A 191 -3.03 -6.82 -5.07
N ILE A 192 -1.96 -7.26 -4.45
CA ILE A 192 -0.71 -7.71 -5.08
C ILE A 192 -0.25 -9.02 -4.44
N ILE A 193 0.71 -9.66 -5.07
CA ILE A 193 1.43 -10.81 -4.53
C ILE A 193 2.77 -10.29 -4.03
N ASP A 194 3.06 -10.47 -2.74
CA ASP A 194 4.30 -9.96 -2.13
C ASP A 194 4.64 -10.77 -0.87
N HIS A 195 5.68 -10.36 -0.16
CA HIS A 195 6.14 -10.93 1.11
C HIS A 195 5.12 -10.69 2.24
N CYS A 196 4.95 -11.65 3.15
CA CYS A 196 3.96 -11.62 4.22
C CYS A 196 4.06 -10.43 5.18
N SER A 197 5.23 -9.82 5.29
CA SER A 197 5.46 -8.66 6.16
C SER A 197 4.99 -7.32 5.59
N ARG A 198 4.60 -7.27 4.29
CA ARG A 198 4.35 -5.99 3.62
C ARG A 198 3.21 -5.19 4.21
N ASP A 199 2.03 -5.78 4.31
CA ASP A 199 0.83 -5.07 4.78
C ASP A 199 0.97 -4.59 6.21
N ILE A 200 1.54 -5.43 7.05
CA ILE A 200 1.79 -5.11 8.46
C ILE A 200 2.77 -3.95 8.57
N ALA A 201 3.87 -3.98 7.79
CA ALA A 201 4.84 -2.91 7.79
C ALA A 201 4.26 -1.57 7.30
N GLU A 202 3.44 -1.58 6.24
CA GLU A 202 2.78 -0.37 5.75
C GLU A 202 1.75 0.14 6.76
N TYR A 203 1.02 -0.75 7.42
CA TYR A 203 0.07 -0.38 8.48
C TYR A 203 0.80 0.26 9.67
N ILE A 204 1.84 -0.39 10.22
CA ILE A 204 2.67 0.12 11.31
C ILE A 204 3.21 1.51 10.96
N LYS A 205 3.82 1.64 9.77
CA LYS A 205 4.36 2.91 9.29
C LYS A 205 3.28 4.00 9.26
N SER A 206 2.07 3.66 8.78
CA SER A 206 0.97 4.64 8.74
C SER A 206 0.47 5.05 10.11
N VAL A 207 0.56 4.19 11.13
CA VAL A 207 0.28 4.57 12.51
C VAL A 207 1.36 5.51 13.02
N VAL A 208 2.63 5.12 12.86
CA VAL A 208 3.80 5.88 13.33
C VAL A 208 3.80 7.32 12.85
N ILE A 209 3.49 7.57 11.57
CA ILE A 209 3.53 8.92 11.00
C ILE A 209 2.29 9.77 11.33
N ASN A 210 1.23 9.18 11.89
CA ASN A 210 -0.03 9.87 12.18
C ASN A 210 -0.39 9.89 13.68
N SER A 211 0.41 9.27 14.54
CA SER A 211 0.11 9.17 15.97
C SER A 211 1.08 10.01 16.80
N ASP A 212 0.52 10.83 17.67
CA ASP A 212 1.30 11.56 18.68
C ASP A 212 1.61 10.67 19.90
N ASP A 213 0.77 9.66 20.17
CA ASP A 213 0.96 8.66 21.22
C ASP A 213 1.07 7.26 20.60
N ILE A 214 2.30 6.75 20.56
CA ILE A 214 2.65 5.46 19.95
C ILE A 214 2.71 4.32 20.98
N GLU A 215 2.75 4.61 22.30
CA GLU A 215 3.00 3.61 23.32
C GLU A 215 1.90 2.55 23.39
N GLU A 216 0.62 2.97 23.36
CA GLU A 216 -0.50 2.04 23.34
C GLU A 216 -0.45 1.13 22.10
N PHE A 217 -0.15 1.72 20.95
CA PHE A 217 -0.03 0.94 19.70
C PHE A 217 1.11 -0.08 19.76
N ILE A 218 2.25 0.25 20.38
CA ILE A 218 3.37 -0.70 20.54
C ILE A 218 2.96 -1.91 21.39
N MET A 219 2.15 -1.72 22.43
CA MET A 219 1.62 -2.83 23.24
C MET A 219 0.71 -3.74 22.40
N ILE A 220 -0.21 -3.14 21.63
CA ILE A 220 -1.10 -3.89 20.72
C ILE A 220 -0.29 -4.62 19.65
N LEU A 221 0.74 -3.98 19.09
CA LEU A 221 1.62 -4.60 18.11
C LEU A 221 2.39 -5.78 18.69
N ASP A 222 2.91 -5.63 19.93
CA ASP A 222 3.63 -6.72 20.60
C ASP A 222 2.70 -7.94 20.81
N GLU A 223 1.48 -7.72 21.26
CA GLU A 223 0.48 -8.78 21.41
C GLU A 223 0.15 -9.42 20.04
N TYR A 224 -0.05 -8.62 19.00
CA TYR A 224 -0.32 -9.11 17.66
C TYR A 224 0.82 -9.97 17.11
N LEU A 225 2.06 -9.52 17.23
CA LEU A 225 3.22 -10.27 16.76
C LEU A 225 3.43 -11.58 17.53
N ASN A 226 3.03 -11.62 18.82
CA ASN A 226 3.03 -12.87 19.61
C ASN A 226 1.95 -13.86 19.19
N SER A 227 0.83 -13.36 18.66
CA SER A 227 -0.29 -14.19 18.22
C SER A 227 -0.09 -14.81 16.84
N ARG A 228 0.97 -14.42 16.12
CA ARG A 228 1.29 -14.84 14.75
C ARG A 228 2.64 -15.54 14.69
N VAL A 229 2.82 -16.34 13.66
CA VAL A 229 4.10 -17.01 13.39
C VAL A 229 4.88 -16.20 12.35
N PHE A 230 5.92 -15.52 12.82
CA PHE A 230 6.90 -14.83 11.97
C PHE A 230 8.27 -15.42 12.20
N SER A 231 9.01 -15.71 11.14
CA SER A 231 10.44 -16.02 11.24
C SER A 231 11.26 -14.75 11.54
N ASN A 232 12.49 -14.92 11.96
CA ASN A 232 13.40 -13.78 12.12
C ASN A 232 13.61 -13.04 10.79
N TYR A 233 13.58 -13.75 9.67
CA TYR A 233 13.63 -13.18 8.33
C TYR A 233 12.42 -12.28 8.08
N ASP A 234 11.20 -12.76 8.35
CA ASP A 234 9.97 -11.96 8.15
C ASP A 234 10.00 -10.65 8.96
N ILE A 235 10.49 -10.72 10.21
CA ILE A 235 10.60 -9.53 11.06
C ILE A 235 11.66 -8.56 10.54
N LYS A 236 12.80 -9.04 10.02
CA LYS A 236 13.81 -8.18 9.39
C LYS A 236 13.28 -7.53 8.12
N MET A 237 12.57 -8.27 7.28
CA MET A 237 11.92 -7.74 6.09
C MET A 237 10.87 -6.68 6.48
N MET A 238 10.07 -6.95 7.52
CA MET A 238 9.11 -6.00 8.08
C MET A 238 9.78 -4.70 8.51
N TYR A 239 10.86 -4.81 9.29
CA TYR A 239 11.62 -3.67 9.80
C TYR A 239 12.20 -2.82 8.65
N ALA A 240 12.88 -3.46 7.68
CA ALA A 240 13.38 -2.77 6.50
C ALA A 240 12.28 -1.98 5.78
N ARG A 241 11.10 -2.57 5.65
CA ARG A 241 9.98 -1.92 4.96
C ARG A 241 9.36 -0.79 5.78
N ILE A 242 9.34 -0.88 7.11
CA ILE A 242 8.91 0.24 7.97
C ILE A 242 9.85 1.43 7.78
N LEU A 243 11.16 1.19 7.70
CA LEU A 243 12.16 2.23 7.51
C LEU A 243 12.05 2.93 6.14
N PHE A 244 11.69 2.23 5.05
CA PHE A 244 11.64 2.85 3.74
C PHE A 244 10.48 3.86 3.63
N PRO A 245 10.74 5.17 3.37
CA PRO A 245 9.76 6.24 3.54
C PRO A 245 8.82 6.39 2.33
N THR A 246 8.07 5.34 2.01
CA THR A 246 7.12 5.32 0.88
C THR A 246 6.12 6.47 0.90
N PHE A 247 5.70 6.93 2.09
CA PHE A 247 4.74 8.01 2.25
C PHE A 247 5.23 9.35 1.69
N PHE A 248 6.53 9.65 1.85
CA PHE A 248 7.14 10.86 1.30
C PHE A 248 7.22 10.79 -0.22
N PHE A 249 7.71 9.69 -0.75
CA PHE A 249 7.85 9.50 -2.18
C PHE A 249 6.49 9.49 -2.90
N ASP A 250 5.51 8.78 -2.38
CA ASP A 250 4.15 8.75 -2.93
C ASP A 250 3.52 10.17 -2.96
N TYR A 251 3.76 10.97 -1.92
CA TYR A 251 3.29 12.35 -1.86
C TYR A 251 3.94 13.25 -2.93
N VAL A 252 5.26 13.15 -3.11
CA VAL A 252 5.95 13.93 -4.15
C VAL A 252 5.49 13.53 -5.55
N GLU A 253 5.27 12.23 -5.80
CA GLU A 253 4.69 11.75 -7.06
C GLU A 253 3.28 12.31 -7.30
N GLU A 254 2.46 12.39 -6.26
CA GLU A 254 1.13 13.00 -6.35
C GLU A 254 1.21 14.49 -6.74
N ILE A 255 2.18 15.23 -6.20
CA ILE A 255 2.45 16.63 -6.61
C ILE A 255 2.84 16.69 -8.10
N GLU A 256 3.74 15.79 -8.54
CA GLU A 256 4.19 15.76 -9.94
C GLU A 256 3.05 15.45 -10.92
N MET A 257 2.17 14.55 -10.56
CA MET A 257 1.00 14.16 -11.37
C MET A 257 -0.13 15.18 -11.31
N SER A 258 -0.18 15.98 -10.25
CA SER A 258 -1.23 16.99 -10.10
C SER A 258 -0.87 18.25 -10.85
N SER A 259 -1.79 18.74 -11.71
CA SER A 259 -1.66 20.07 -12.32
C SER A 259 -1.86 21.23 -11.34
N LYS A 260 -1.96 20.94 -10.04
CA LYS A 260 -2.17 21.93 -8.98
C LYS A 260 -0.87 22.70 -8.74
N LYS A 261 -0.86 23.94 -9.22
CA LYS A 261 0.22 24.89 -8.95
C LYS A 261 0.41 25.09 -7.44
N ARG A 262 1.68 25.14 -7.04
CA ARG A 262 2.19 25.56 -5.73
C ARG A 262 1.41 26.72 -5.11
N SER A 263 0.74 26.47 -4.01
CA SER A 263 0.31 27.57 -3.12
C SER A 263 0.71 27.38 -1.65
N LYS A 264 1.51 26.34 -1.31
CA LYS A 264 1.68 25.91 0.08
C LYS A 264 3.08 25.42 0.48
N GLY A 265 4.15 25.93 -0.11
CA GLY A 265 5.51 25.46 0.19
C GLY A 265 5.84 25.41 1.69
N LYS A 266 5.63 26.50 2.43
CA LYS A 266 5.92 26.57 3.88
C LYS A 266 5.03 25.61 4.72
N GLU A 267 3.76 25.47 4.38
CA GLU A 267 2.84 24.57 5.06
C GLU A 267 3.26 23.09 4.88
N LEU A 268 3.78 22.77 3.69
CA LEU A 268 4.30 21.44 3.37
C LEU A 268 5.58 21.12 4.13
N VAL A 269 6.50 22.08 4.21
CA VAL A 269 7.75 21.94 4.99
C VAL A 269 7.39 21.59 6.44
N HIS A 270 6.53 22.37 7.08
CA HIS A 270 6.12 22.13 8.46
C HIS A 270 5.40 20.78 8.62
N THR A 271 4.59 20.38 7.64
CA THR A 271 3.95 19.06 7.64
C THR A 271 4.98 17.94 7.65
N PHE A 272 6.00 18.00 6.77
CA PHE A 272 7.04 16.97 6.72
C PHE A 272 7.99 16.98 7.90
N GLU A 273 8.26 18.14 8.51
CA GLU A 273 9.01 18.23 9.76
C GLU A 273 8.25 17.53 10.91
N ASN A 274 6.94 17.75 11.02
CA ASN A 274 6.13 17.07 12.03
C ASN A 274 6.05 15.55 11.77
N ILE A 275 5.87 15.14 10.53
CA ILE A 275 5.89 13.72 10.17
C ILE A 275 7.25 13.09 10.50
N ALA A 276 8.36 13.78 10.24
CA ALA A 276 9.69 13.30 10.60
C ALA A 276 9.82 13.09 12.11
N LEU A 277 9.36 14.04 12.91
CA LEU A 277 9.38 13.90 14.38
C LEU A 277 8.55 12.72 14.88
N CYS A 278 7.33 12.55 14.37
CA CYS A 278 6.49 11.39 14.70
C CYS A 278 7.16 10.08 14.26
N TYR A 279 7.72 10.07 13.06
CA TYR A 279 8.42 8.91 12.51
C TYR A 279 9.64 8.52 13.37
N GLU A 280 10.53 9.46 13.70
CA GLU A 280 11.70 9.19 14.54
C GLU A 280 11.31 8.69 15.93
N ASN A 281 10.30 9.32 16.52
CA ASN A 281 9.79 8.87 17.82
C ASN A 281 9.25 7.44 17.73
N GLY A 282 8.42 7.14 16.74
CA GLY A 282 7.87 5.80 16.53
C GLY A 282 8.96 4.75 16.25
N ILE A 283 9.94 5.09 15.40
CA ILE A 283 11.07 4.19 15.13
C ILE A 283 11.88 3.90 16.41
N ARG A 284 12.02 4.86 17.32
CA ARG A 284 12.70 4.62 18.60
C ARG A 284 11.98 3.56 19.44
N TYR A 285 10.66 3.60 19.54
CA TYR A 285 9.87 2.58 20.24
C TYR A 285 9.92 1.22 19.53
N LEU A 286 9.81 1.21 18.21
CA LEU A 286 9.94 -0.02 17.41
C LEU A 286 11.32 -0.64 17.54
N ASN A 287 12.37 0.15 17.54
CA ASN A 287 13.75 -0.30 17.76
C ASN A 287 13.89 -1.02 19.10
N LYS A 288 13.31 -0.46 20.16
CA LYS A 288 13.30 -1.11 21.47
C LYS A 288 12.60 -2.46 21.40
N LEU A 289 11.38 -2.53 20.86
CA LEU A 289 10.62 -3.76 20.71
C LEU A 289 11.39 -4.82 19.89
N PHE A 290 11.88 -4.47 18.72
CA PHE A 290 12.53 -5.41 17.81
C PHE A 290 13.90 -5.88 18.33
N LYS A 291 14.67 -5.00 18.97
CA LYS A 291 15.94 -5.37 19.59
C LYS A 291 15.76 -6.30 20.78
N GLU A 292 14.88 -5.94 21.70
CA GLU A 292 14.69 -6.70 22.95
C GLU A 292 14.06 -8.07 22.70
N LYS A 293 13.10 -8.14 21.79
CA LYS A 293 12.30 -9.35 21.59
C LYS A 293 12.83 -10.28 20.50
N TYR A 294 13.32 -9.71 19.39
CA TYR A 294 13.74 -10.48 18.23
C TYR A 294 15.24 -10.43 17.97
N SER A 295 16.01 -9.75 18.83
CA SER A 295 17.48 -9.58 18.69
C SER A 295 17.88 -9.04 17.30
N ILE A 296 17.01 -8.19 16.71
CA ILE A 296 17.23 -7.64 15.37
C ILE A 296 18.23 -6.50 15.46
N PRO A 297 19.27 -6.46 14.61
CA PRO A 297 20.12 -5.30 14.46
C PRO A 297 19.24 -4.11 14.07
N ILE A 298 19.38 -2.99 14.76
CA ILE A 298 18.63 -1.77 14.51
C ILE A 298 19.53 -0.72 13.87
N ILE A 299 18.94 0.13 13.06
CA ILE A 299 19.59 1.34 12.58
C ILE A 299 19.47 2.37 13.69
N THR A 300 20.62 2.87 14.14
CA THR A 300 20.67 4.02 15.06
C THR A 300 20.72 5.28 14.20
N ALA A 301 19.60 5.99 14.13
CA ALA A 301 19.54 7.31 13.52
C ALA A 301 20.33 8.34 14.33
#